data_af66171ed016504e29e937a6964339dc
#
_entry.id   af66171ed016504e29e937a6964339dc
#
_cell.length_a   1.000
_cell.length_b   1.000
_cell.length_c   1.000
_cell.angle_alpha   90.00
_cell.angle_beta   90.00
_cell.angle_gamma   90.00
#
_symmetry.space_group_name_H-M   'P 1'
#
loop_
_entity.id
_entity.type
_entity.pdbx_description
1 polymer ?
#
loop_
_entity_poly.entity_id
_entity_poly.type
_entity_poly.pdbx_seq_one_letter_code
_entity_poly.pdbx_strand_id
1 'polypeptide(L)'
;MAPTLHQAYRRRWWMACTAVVENLFFSAVLLGWGSLLIMLKLEGFYSHMCTEKNNTNVSPVANVTHPFSCVEQEEMLTLGFTIGSFLLSAATLPLGILMDRLGPRPLRLVGSASFALSCALMALAAYNPLVLSPLIFLGLSLNGFGGICLTFTSLTLPNMFGNLRSTFMALLIGSYASSAVTFPGVKLIYDAGVSFIVIMLVWSGLACLIFLNCMVNWPKESFPAPEEANYTKKIKLSSLALDHKVTGDRFYMHVTAVGQRLSQREPQLKGGKEALYPSVQDLCQGPTKSAQRSIPFCHSVCSPIFLWSLIIMGITQLRIIFYMAAMNKMLEFQVTGGVDLVPKELEDKAEKTVSFYSSIFGVMQLLCLLTCPFIGYVMDWHIKDCVDAPGNINRAGSINPEVKGVPPKVRYLKIQKLTNAIRAFVTTNLLLVGFGVTCLINNLPLQFVTFILHTMVRGFFHSACGSLYAAVYPSNHFGTLTGLQSLISAVFALLQQPLFMTMVGPLHGDPFWVNLALLIFSFMGFLLPCYLFYYRYKLIRKQMAKDDAHMKFQDNAAANGLLNNEATSL
;
A
#
# COMPACT_ATOMS: atom_id res chain seq x y z
N MET A 1 19.71 3.40 25.09
CA MET A 1 20.09 2.24 24.25
C MET A 1 18.92 1.84 23.37
N ALA A 2 19.15 1.35 22.14
CA ALA A 2 18.06 0.87 21.31
C ALA A 2 17.51 -0.46 21.90
N PRO A 3 16.18 -0.68 21.91
CA PRO A 3 15.61 -1.93 22.38
C PRO A 3 16.03 -3.10 21.46
N THR A 4 16.20 -4.26 22.07
CA THR A 4 16.45 -5.51 21.33
C THR A 4 15.17 -6.00 20.65
N LEU A 5 15.29 -6.85 19.63
CA LEU A 5 14.14 -7.44 18.93
C LEU A 5 13.20 -8.20 19.90
N HIS A 6 13.77 -8.86 20.92
CA HIS A 6 12.98 -9.54 21.96
C HIS A 6 12.17 -8.57 22.83
N GLN A 7 12.74 -7.42 23.22
CA GLN A 7 12.01 -6.39 23.94
C GLN A 7 10.89 -5.79 23.10
N ALA A 8 11.14 -5.55 21.80
CA ALA A 8 10.12 -5.11 20.85
C ALA A 8 8.99 -6.15 20.71
N TYR A 9 9.31 -7.44 20.62
CA TYR A 9 8.31 -8.50 20.57
C TYR A 9 7.44 -8.55 21.83
N ARG A 10 7.99 -8.34 23.00
CA ARG A 10 7.23 -8.25 24.27
C ARG A 10 6.25 -7.07 24.25
N ARG A 11 6.63 -5.96 23.58
CA ARG A 11 5.82 -4.74 23.46
C ARG A 11 5.02 -4.68 22.15
N ARG A 12 4.91 -5.80 21.41
CA ARG A 12 4.32 -5.81 20.06
C ARG A 12 2.92 -5.21 19.97
N TRP A 13 2.06 -5.48 20.98
CA TRP A 13 0.70 -4.93 21.01
C TRP A 13 0.69 -3.41 21.19
N TRP A 14 1.55 -2.90 22.06
CA TRP A 14 1.73 -1.45 22.21
C TRP A 14 2.20 -0.82 20.90
N MET A 15 3.23 -1.36 20.31
CA MET A 15 3.75 -0.87 19.01
C MET A 15 2.69 -0.95 17.91
N ALA A 16 1.87 -1.96 17.91
CA ALA A 16 0.81 -2.15 16.97
C ALA A 16 -0.32 -1.11 17.12
N CYS A 17 -0.81 -0.93 18.35
CA CYS A 17 -1.86 0.07 18.61
C CYS A 17 -1.35 1.50 18.32
N THR A 18 -0.13 1.84 18.78
CA THR A 18 0.45 3.15 18.47
C THR A 18 0.65 3.34 16.97
N ALA A 19 1.11 2.31 16.22
CA ALA A 19 1.29 2.40 14.78
C ALA A 19 -0.02 2.64 14.02
N VAL A 20 -1.14 2.04 14.45
CA VAL A 20 -2.46 2.29 13.86
C VAL A 20 -2.87 3.75 14.08
N VAL A 21 -2.73 4.26 15.31
CA VAL A 21 -3.03 5.66 15.65
C VAL A 21 -2.11 6.62 14.91
N GLU A 22 -0.81 6.35 14.88
CA GLU A 22 0.18 7.14 14.16
C GLU A 22 -0.11 7.15 12.65
N ASN A 23 -0.48 6.01 12.06
CA ASN A 23 -0.88 5.98 10.65
C ASN A 23 -2.15 6.78 10.39
N LEU A 24 -3.11 6.77 11.30
CA LEU A 24 -4.36 7.52 11.11
C LEU A 24 -4.14 9.03 11.14
N PHE A 25 -3.29 9.52 12.05
CA PHE A 25 -3.14 10.96 12.31
C PHE A 25 -1.86 11.60 11.73
N PHE A 26 -0.88 10.81 11.27
CA PHE A 26 0.43 11.32 10.85
C PHE A 26 0.97 10.69 9.57
N SER A 27 0.14 10.00 8.78
CA SER A 27 0.62 9.38 7.54
C SER A 27 0.21 10.16 6.28
N ALA A 28 -0.81 9.72 5.57
CA ALA A 28 -1.28 10.35 4.35
C ALA A 28 -2.33 11.44 4.61
N VAL A 29 -2.16 12.23 5.66
CA VAL A 29 -3.12 13.27 6.07
C VAL A 29 -3.32 14.31 4.98
N LEU A 30 -2.28 14.57 4.17
CA LEU A 30 -2.33 15.46 3.01
C LEU A 30 -3.45 15.12 2.02
N LEU A 31 -3.89 13.88 1.99
CA LEU A 31 -5.01 13.44 1.14
C LEU A 31 -6.39 13.94 1.63
N GLY A 32 -6.46 14.57 2.81
CA GLY A 32 -7.58 15.40 3.25
C GLY A 32 -7.55 16.83 2.69
N TRP A 33 -6.99 16.99 1.50
CA TRP A 33 -6.67 18.28 0.86
C TRP A 33 -7.81 19.26 0.82
N GLY A 34 -9.04 18.84 0.50
CA GLY A 34 -10.18 19.74 0.38
C GLY A 34 -10.41 20.62 1.61
N SER A 35 -10.30 20.03 2.82
CA SER A 35 -10.45 20.78 4.07
C SER A 35 -9.23 21.66 4.38
N LEU A 36 -8.02 21.19 4.06
CA LEU A 36 -6.81 21.99 4.22
C LEU A 36 -6.82 23.19 3.28
N LEU A 37 -7.21 23.01 2.02
CA LEU A 37 -7.31 24.10 1.03
C LEU A 37 -8.21 25.24 1.52
N ILE A 38 -9.37 24.90 2.10
CA ILE A 38 -10.30 25.90 2.65
C ILE A 38 -9.61 26.68 3.78
N MET A 39 -8.96 26.00 4.73
CA MET A 39 -8.24 26.69 5.82
C MET A 39 -7.12 27.58 5.31
N LEU A 40 -6.33 27.13 4.32
CA LEU A 40 -5.24 27.92 3.75
C LEU A 40 -5.76 29.18 3.02
N LYS A 41 -6.91 29.09 2.35
CA LYS A 41 -7.56 30.25 1.73
C LYS A 41 -8.03 31.24 2.79
N LEU A 42 -8.67 30.78 3.86
CA LEU A 42 -9.15 31.62 4.96
C LEU A 42 -8.00 32.32 5.71
N GLU A 43 -6.85 31.67 5.83
CA GLU A 43 -5.62 32.27 6.38
C GLU A 43 -4.93 33.26 5.42
N GLY A 44 -5.40 33.39 4.16
CA GLY A 44 -4.92 34.35 3.19
C GLY A 44 -3.63 33.96 2.45
N PHE A 45 -3.27 32.67 2.42
CA PHE A 45 -2.12 32.22 1.63
C PHE A 45 -2.30 32.53 0.16
N TYR A 46 -1.31 33.22 -0.46
CA TYR A 46 -1.31 33.66 -1.86
C TYR A 46 -2.48 34.60 -2.23
N SER A 47 -3.12 35.23 -1.25
CA SER A 47 -4.22 36.19 -1.50
C SER A 47 -3.79 37.41 -2.33
N HIS A 48 -2.51 37.80 -2.30
CA HIS A 48 -1.95 38.89 -3.08
C HIS A 48 -2.03 38.65 -4.60
N MET A 49 -2.14 37.39 -5.06
CA MET A 49 -2.29 37.06 -6.47
C MET A 49 -3.71 37.38 -7.00
N CYS A 50 -4.67 37.59 -6.10
CA CYS A 50 -6.06 37.84 -6.43
C CYS A 50 -6.38 39.31 -6.66
N THR A 51 -5.46 40.23 -6.38
CA THR A 51 -5.72 41.68 -6.33
C THR A 51 -5.49 42.44 -7.64
N GLU A 52 -4.90 41.85 -8.68
CA GLU A 52 -4.41 42.59 -9.84
C GLU A 52 -5.39 42.73 -11.04
N LYS A 53 -6.60 42.17 -10.99
CA LYS A 53 -7.56 42.32 -12.14
C LYS A 53 -8.54 43.47 -12.05
N ASN A 54 -8.36 44.42 -11.14
CA ASN A 54 -9.12 45.66 -11.16
C ASN A 54 -8.44 46.74 -12.05
N ASN A 55 -8.38 46.46 -13.35
CA ASN A 55 -8.08 47.51 -14.34
C ASN A 55 -9.36 48.22 -14.75
N THR A 56 -9.31 49.54 -14.51
CA THR A 56 -9.96 50.61 -15.25
C THR A 56 -11.48 50.70 -15.21
N ASN A 57 -11.93 51.77 -14.52
CA ASN A 57 -13.21 52.48 -14.73
C ASN A 57 -14.48 51.94 -14.05
N VAL A 58 -14.40 51.59 -12.76
CA VAL A 58 -15.61 51.64 -11.91
C VAL A 58 -15.28 52.34 -10.59
N SER A 59 -16.07 53.35 -10.25
CA SER A 59 -15.99 54.19 -9.04
C SER A 59 -15.84 53.37 -7.76
N PRO A 60 -15.17 53.89 -6.71
CA PRO A 60 -14.99 53.18 -5.44
C PRO A 60 -16.32 53.11 -4.69
N VAL A 61 -17.11 52.07 -4.94
CA VAL A 61 -18.22 51.72 -4.06
C VAL A 61 -17.67 50.71 -3.06
N ALA A 62 -17.75 51.10 -1.80
CA ALA A 62 -17.31 50.39 -0.62
C ALA A 62 -17.74 48.94 -0.59
N ASN A 63 -16.86 48.06 -0.01
CA ASN A 63 -17.06 46.66 0.31
C ASN A 63 -16.97 45.68 -0.89
N VAL A 64 -15.82 45.63 -1.56
CA VAL A 64 -15.42 44.42 -2.28
C VAL A 64 -14.77 43.48 -1.28
N THR A 65 -15.55 42.59 -0.69
CA THR A 65 -15.05 41.38 -0.06
C THR A 65 -14.33 40.57 -1.14
N HIS A 66 -13.11 40.12 -0.86
CA HIS A 66 -12.32 39.33 -1.77
C HIS A 66 -13.15 38.14 -2.29
N PRO A 67 -13.14 37.83 -3.60
CA PRO A 67 -13.87 36.69 -4.12
C PRO A 67 -13.34 35.40 -3.46
N PHE A 68 -14.24 34.57 -2.96
CA PHE A 68 -13.93 33.29 -2.31
C PHE A 68 -13.11 32.37 -3.22
N SER A 69 -13.21 32.52 -4.52
CA SER A 69 -12.55 31.71 -5.54
C SER A 69 -11.67 32.56 -6.44
N CYS A 70 -10.38 32.58 -6.14
CA CYS A 70 -9.35 33.16 -7.02
C CYS A 70 -8.59 31.98 -7.67
N VAL A 71 -8.64 31.94 -9.01
CA VAL A 71 -8.05 30.85 -9.81
C VAL A 71 -6.56 30.74 -9.56
N GLU A 72 -5.84 31.83 -9.59
CA GLU A 72 -4.38 31.89 -9.43
C GLU A 72 -3.94 31.38 -8.03
N GLN A 73 -4.69 31.73 -7.00
CA GLN A 73 -4.46 31.26 -5.63
C GLN A 73 -4.68 29.73 -5.54
N GLU A 74 -5.76 29.23 -6.14
CA GLU A 74 -6.08 27.80 -6.13
C GLU A 74 -5.06 26.97 -6.90
N GLU A 75 -4.60 27.48 -8.04
CA GLU A 75 -3.56 26.82 -8.84
C GLU A 75 -2.25 26.68 -8.05
N MET A 76 -1.82 27.74 -7.37
CA MET A 76 -0.61 27.73 -6.54
C MET A 76 -0.74 26.78 -5.35
N LEU A 77 -1.85 26.83 -4.63
CA LEU A 77 -2.07 25.91 -3.50
C LEU A 77 -2.16 24.44 -3.96
N THR A 78 -2.84 24.21 -5.09
CA THR A 78 -2.96 22.85 -5.68
C THR A 78 -1.60 22.34 -6.18
N LEU A 79 -0.72 23.22 -6.65
CA LEU A 79 0.67 22.84 -6.96
C LEU A 79 1.41 22.34 -5.70
N GLY A 80 1.20 22.99 -4.55
CA GLY A 80 1.74 22.52 -3.27
C GLY A 80 1.26 21.11 -2.91
N PHE A 81 -0.04 20.85 -3.08
CA PHE A 81 -0.60 19.50 -2.92
C PHE A 81 0.00 18.49 -3.89
N THR A 82 0.20 18.88 -5.14
CA THR A 82 0.81 18.02 -6.17
C THR A 82 2.22 17.59 -5.77
N ILE A 83 3.04 18.52 -5.32
CA ILE A 83 4.42 18.25 -4.86
C ILE A 83 4.41 17.35 -3.62
N GLY A 84 3.57 17.64 -2.64
CA GLY A 84 3.47 16.85 -1.41
C GLY A 84 2.97 15.42 -1.67
N SER A 85 1.96 15.25 -2.51
CA SER A 85 1.40 13.94 -2.88
C SER A 85 2.36 13.13 -3.77
N PHE A 86 3.15 13.81 -4.61
CA PHE A 86 4.23 13.19 -5.36
C PHE A 86 5.29 12.61 -4.41
N LEU A 87 5.77 13.40 -3.45
CA LEU A 87 6.77 12.94 -2.48
C LEU A 87 6.23 11.81 -1.58
N LEU A 88 4.96 11.88 -1.20
CA LEU A 88 4.28 10.80 -0.45
C LEU A 88 4.42 9.44 -1.17
N SER A 89 4.30 9.43 -2.48
CA SER A 89 4.34 8.20 -3.28
C SER A 89 5.76 7.87 -3.79
N ALA A 90 6.52 8.85 -4.25
CA ALA A 90 7.84 8.67 -4.84
C ALA A 90 8.90 8.22 -3.82
N ALA A 91 8.77 8.66 -2.56
CA ALA A 91 9.72 8.30 -1.50
C ALA A 91 9.67 6.81 -1.13
N THR A 92 8.64 6.06 -1.51
CA THR A 92 8.51 4.62 -1.19
C THR A 92 9.66 3.79 -1.75
N LEU A 93 10.17 4.09 -2.94
CA LEU A 93 11.28 3.35 -3.54
C LEU A 93 12.60 3.53 -2.76
N PRO A 94 13.10 4.76 -2.52
CA PRO A 94 14.31 4.95 -1.72
C PRO A 94 14.13 4.47 -0.27
N LEU A 95 12.93 4.59 0.32
CA LEU A 95 12.64 4.11 1.66
C LEU A 95 12.74 2.58 1.76
N GLY A 96 12.29 1.84 0.73
CA GLY A 96 12.45 0.39 0.67
C GLY A 96 13.92 -0.03 0.74
N ILE A 97 14.77 0.59 -0.08
CA ILE A 97 16.20 0.32 -0.12
C ILE A 97 16.89 0.70 1.21
N LEU A 98 16.52 1.85 1.76
CA LEU A 98 17.09 2.33 3.03
C LEU A 98 16.65 1.47 4.22
N MET A 99 15.41 0.96 4.20
CA MET A 99 14.90 0.09 5.26
C MET A 99 15.64 -1.24 5.33
N ASP A 100 16.01 -1.82 4.18
CA ASP A 100 16.80 -3.05 4.13
C ASP A 100 18.21 -2.85 4.68
N ARG A 101 18.77 -1.64 4.55
CA ARG A 101 20.13 -1.31 5.01
C ARG A 101 20.19 -0.79 6.45
N LEU A 102 19.32 0.13 6.79
CA LEU A 102 19.36 0.89 8.05
C LEU A 102 18.38 0.36 9.11
N GLY A 103 17.39 -0.45 8.68
CA GLY A 103 16.28 -0.88 9.52
C GLY A 103 15.21 0.20 9.72
N PRO A 104 14.11 -0.13 10.43
CA PRO A 104 12.93 0.74 10.54
C PRO A 104 13.13 1.95 11.45
N ARG A 105 13.97 1.86 12.47
CA ARG A 105 14.10 2.90 13.50
C ARG A 105 14.62 4.24 12.95
N PRO A 106 15.75 4.32 12.22
CA PRO A 106 16.25 5.58 11.70
C PRO A 106 15.26 6.27 10.77
N LEU A 107 14.61 5.50 9.89
CA LEU A 107 13.64 6.04 8.95
C LEU A 107 12.43 6.61 9.66
N ARG A 108 11.98 5.96 10.73
CA ARG A 108 10.87 6.43 11.53
C ARG A 108 11.19 7.68 12.33
N LEU A 109 12.43 7.81 12.84
CA LEU A 109 12.90 9.02 13.49
C LEU A 109 12.97 10.20 12.51
N VAL A 110 13.54 9.98 11.32
CA VAL A 110 13.57 10.98 10.26
C VAL A 110 12.14 11.36 9.84
N GLY A 111 11.24 10.38 9.67
CA GLY A 111 9.85 10.62 9.30
C GLY A 111 9.09 11.48 10.31
N SER A 112 9.19 11.14 11.60
CA SER A 112 8.51 11.91 12.68
C SER A 112 9.10 13.31 12.85
N ALA A 113 10.42 13.47 12.72
CA ALA A 113 11.07 14.78 12.73
C ALA A 113 10.65 15.64 11.52
N SER A 114 10.60 15.05 10.32
CA SER A 114 10.13 15.73 9.10
C SER A 114 8.68 16.18 9.24
N PHE A 115 7.83 15.35 9.82
CA PHE A 115 6.42 15.68 10.05
C PHE A 115 6.27 16.82 11.08
N ALA A 116 7.03 16.78 12.18
CA ALA A 116 7.03 17.85 13.19
C ALA A 116 7.49 19.18 12.58
N LEU A 117 8.58 19.14 11.79
CA LEU A 117 9.09 20.32 11.07
C LEU A 117 8.07 20.84 10.05
N SER A 118 7.38 19.98 9.33
CA SER A 118 6.29 20.33 8.41
C SER A 118 5.22 21.18 9.11
N CYS A 119 4.68 20.70 10.23
CA CYS A 119 3.66 21.41 10.99
C CYS A 119 4.19 22.75 11.52
N ALA A 120 5.44 22.80 12.02
CA ALA A 120 6.07 24.03 12.48
C ALA A 120 6.25 25.04 11.33
N LEU A 121 6.64 24.60 10.14
CA LEU A 121 6.75 25.48 8.96
C LEU A 121 5.40 26.02 8.49
N MET A 122 4.35 25.20 8.54
CA MET A 122 2.99 25.66 8.21
C MET A 122 2.49 26.69 9.23
N ALA A 123 2.78 26.51 10.53
CA ALA A 123 2.48 27.50 11.57
C ALA A 123 3.25 28.81 11.36
N LEU A 124 4.54 28.71 11.04
CA LEU A 124 5.39 29.87 10.74
C LEU A 124 4.89 30.63 9.50
N ALA A 125 4.50 29.91 8.45
CA ALA A 125 3.98 30.50 7.22
C ALA A 125 2.65 31.26 7.48
N ALA A 126 1.80 30.75 8.37
CA ALA A 126 0.55 31.38 8.75
C ALA A 126 0.73 32.65 9.61
N TYR A 127 1.91 32.86 10.20
CA TYR A 127 2.20 34.10 10.94
C TYR A 127 2.25 35.34 10.01
N ASN A 128 2.79 35.19 8.79
CA ASN A 128 2.76 36.22 7.75
C ASN A 128 2.54 35.61 6.37
N PRO A 129 1.31 35.29 6.01
CA PRO A 129 1.01 34.58 4.77
C PRO A 129 1.35 35.36 3.49
N LEU A 130 1.44 36.72 3.55
CA LEU A 130 1.80 37.53 2.40
C LEU A 130 3.27 37.33 1.96
N VAL A 131 4.17 37.10 2.91
CA VAL A 131 5.63 36.97 2.65
C VAL A 131 6.08 35.51 2.70
N LEU A 132 5.52 34.72 3.63
CA LEU A 132 5.97 33.38 3.94
C LEU A 132 5.17 32.29 3.25
N SER A 133 4.21 32.61 2.36
CA SER A 133 3.45 31.63 1.57
C SER A 133 4.31 30.56 0.90
N PRO A 134 5.52 30.83 0.33
CA PRO A 134 6.34 29.78 -0.27
C PRO A 134 6.78 28.66 0.68
N LEU A 135 6.81 28.92 2.00
CA LEU A 135 7.13 27.88 3.00
C LEU A 135 6.09 26.77 3.03
N ILE A 136 4.87 27.03 2.55
CA ILE A 136 3.82 25.99 2.49
C ILE A 136 4.24 24.82 1.57
N PHE A 137 4.96 25.08 0.48
CA PHE A 137 5.47 24.04 -0.41
C PHE A 137 6.43 23.09 0.32
N LEU A 138 7.35 23.67 1.11
CA LEU A 138 8.27 22.89 1.91
C LEU A 138 7.53 22.15 3.03
N GLY A 139 6.57 22.80 3.68
CA GLY A 139 5.70 22.20 4.69
C GLY A 139 4.95 20.98 4.16
N LEU A 140 4.25 21.13 3.04
CA LEU A 140 3.50 20.03 2.41
C LEU A 140 4.42 18.90 1.91
N SER A 141 5.60 19.25 1.39
CA SER A 141 6.61 18.28 0.96
C SER A 141 7.11 17.42 2.12
N LEU A 142 7.47 18.04 3.24
CA LEU A 142 7.91 17.34 4.45
C LEU A 142 6.77 16.54 5.11
N ASN A 143 5.52 17.02 4.98
CA ASN A 143 4.35 16.28 5.44
C ASN A 143 4.19 14.96 4.69
N GLY A 144 4.21 15.01 3.36
CA GLY A 144 4.12 13.83 2.52
C GLY A 144 5.27 12.83 2.77
N PHE A 145 6.51 13.33 2.81
CA PHE A 145 7.68 12.50 3.09
C PHE A 145 7.66 11.89 4.50
N GLY A 146 7.37 12.68 5.52
CA GLY A 146 7.30 12.21 6.91
C GLY A 146 6.22 11.16 7.09
N GLY A 147 5.05 11.39 6.51
CA GLY A 147 3.92 10.47 6.58
C GLY A 147 4.21 9.10 5.96
N ILE A 148 4.84 9.04 4.78
CA ILE A 148 5.17 7.76 4.15
C ILE A 148 6.28 7.02 4.90
N CYS A 149 7.23 7.72 5.52
CA CYS A 149 8.25 7.08 6.37
C CYS A 149 7.61 6.35 7.56
N LEU A 150 6.63 6.96 8.24
CA LEU A 150 5.91 6.36 9.34
C LEU A 150 5.11 5.14 8.89
N THR A 151 4.39 5.25 7.79
CA THR A 151 3.58 4.16 7.24
C THR A 151 4.45 2.99 6.80
N PHE A 152 5.45 3.24 5.98
CA PHE A 152 6.28 2.20 5.38
C PHE A 152 6.99 1.36 6.43
N THR A 153 7.50 2.00 7.47
CA THR A 153 8.11 1.30 8.61
C THR A 153 7.08 0.51 9.43
N SER A 154 5.85 0.99 9.56
CA SER A 154 4.77 0.29 10.27
C SER A 154 4.36 -1.02 9.59
N LEU A 155 4.44 -1.10 8.24
CA LEU A 155 4.07 -2.29 7.46
C LEU A 155 4.99 -3.51 7.73
N THR A 156 6.06 -3.35 8.48
CA THR A 156 6.91 -4.46 8.94
C THR A 156 6.43 -5.12 10.23
N LEU A 157 5.61 -4.42 11.03
CA LEU A 157 5.10 -4.92 12.31
C LEU A 157 4.26 -6.22 12.22
N PRO A 158 3.42 -6.42 11.18
CA PRO A 158 2.63 -7.65 11.04
C PRO A 158 3.45 -8.92 11.06
N ASN A 159 4.74 -8.87 10.72
CA ASN A 159 5.63 -10.03 10.78
C ASN A 159 5.75 -10.64 12.20
N MET A 160 5.48 -9.86 13.24
CA MET A 160 5.49 -10.34 14.64
C MET A 160 4.21 -11.05 15.08
N PHE A 161 3.14 -11.05 14.26
CA PHE A 161 1.81 -11.51 14.69
C PHE A 161 1.39 -12.88 14.11
N GLY A 162 2.28 -13.59 13.43
CA GLY A 162 2.03 -14.97 12.97
C GLY A 162 0.68 -15.12 12.24
N ASN A 163 -0.29 -15.80 12.87
CA ASN A 163 -1.61 -16.07 12.27
C ASN A 163 -2.47 -14.81 12.01
N LEU A 164 -2.19 -13.70 12.69
CA LEU A 164 -2.91 -12.43 12.52
C LEU A 164 -2.19 -11.47 11.55
N ARG A 165 -1.15 -11.94 10.84
CA ARG A 165 -0.32 -11.10 9.96
C ARG A 165 -1.15 -10.40 8.89
N SER A 166 -2.00 -11.12 8.17
CA SER A 166 -2.83 -10.55 7.08
C SER A 166 -3.84 -9.53 7.61
N THR A 167 -4.51 -9.85 8.71
CA THR A 167 -5.47 -8.95 9.35
C THR A 167 -4.80 -7.67 9.83
N PHE A 168 -3.62 -7.79 10.43
CA PHE A 168 -2.87 -6.63 10.93
C PHE A 168 -2.31 -5.77 9.80
N MET A 169 -1.86 -6.41 8.71
CA MET A 169 -1.45 -5.71 7.49
C MET A 169 -2.61 -4.91 6.88
N ALA A 170 -3.79 -5.53 6.77
CA ALA A 170 -4.99 -4.87 6.26
C ALA A 170 -5.43 -3.70 7.15
N LEU A 171 -5.32 -3.84 8.48
CA LEU A 171 -5.63 -2.76 9.42
C LEU A 171 -4.67 -1.58 9.28
N LEU A 172 -3.37 -1.82 9.13
CA LEU A 172 -2.37 -0.76 8.92
C LEU A 172 -2.56 -0.05 7.58
N ILE A 173 -2.86 -0.79 6.50
CA ILE A 173 -3.17 -0.19 5.20
C ILE A 173 -4.49 0.61 5.29
N GLY A 174 -5.50 0.08 5.97
CA GLY A 174 -6.76 0.77 6.22
C GLY A 174 -6.58 2.06 7.01
N SER A 175 -5.76 2.06 8.09
CA SER A 175 -5.47 3.26 8.87
C SER A 175 -4.72 4.32 8.06
N TYR A 176 -3.75 3.91 7.23
CA TYR A 176 -3.10 4.79 6.27
C TYR A 176 -4.09 5.42 5.28
N ALA A 177 -4.94 4.60 4.67
CA ALA A 177 -5.92 5.10 3.71
C ALA A 177 -6.97 6.02 4.37
N SER A 178 -7.32 5.77 5.65
CA SER A 178 -8.27 6.59 6.40
C SER A 178 -7.69 7.89 6.94
N SER A 179 -6.37 8.09 6.89
CA SER A 179 -5.70 9.28 7.47
C SER A 179 -6.13 10.60 6.85
N ALA A 180 -6.74 10.58 5.66
CA ALA A 180 -7.34 11.75 5.03
C ALA A 180 -8.47 12.40 5.87
N VAL A 181 -9.04 11.70 6.86
CA VAL A 181 -10.02 12.26 7.81
C VAL A 181 -9.42 13.30 8.75
N THR A 182 -8.10 13.33 8.90
CA THR A 182 -7.44 14.16 9.90
C THR A 182 -7.61 15.65 9.62
N PHE A 183 -7.42 16.12 8.38
CA PHE A 183 -7.64 17.54 8.04
C PHE A 183 -9.10 17.98 8.16
N PRO A 184 -10.12 17.21 7.74
CA PRO A 184 -11.50 17.49 8.12
C PRO A 184 -11.73 17.61 9.64
N GLY A 185 -11.12 16.72 10.44
CA GLY A 185 -11.17 16.82 11.89
C GLY A 185 -10.48 18.09 12.44
N VAL A 186 -9.32 18.44 11.90
CA VAL A 186 -8.62 19.68 12.20
C VAL A 186 -9.46 20.90 11.82
N LYS A 187 -10.14 20.86 10.66
CA LYS A 187 -11.03 21.93 10.21
C LYS A 187 -12.19 22.16 11.20
N LEU A 188 -12.78 21.12 11.75
CA LEU A 188 -13.82 21.28 12.80
C LEU A 188 -13.29 22.03 14.03
N ILE A 189 -12.05 21.77 14.44
CA ILE A 189 -11.40 22.48 15.56
C ILE A 189 -11.13 23.95 15.17
N TYR A 190 -10.71 24.18 13.93
CA TYR A 190 -10.50 25.51 13.39
C TYR A 190 -11.81 26.32 13.32
N ASP A 191 -12.88 25.71 12.82
CA ASP A 191 -14.23 26.32 12.75
C ASP A 191 -14.81 26.61 14.15
N ALA A 192 -14.37 25.89 15.19
CA ALA A 192 -14.70 26.17 16.58
C ALA A 192 -13.95 27.39 17.18
N GLY A 193 -13.12 28.07 16.36
CA GLY A 193 -12.41 29.31 16.73
C GLY A 193 -10.98 29.11 17.24
N VAL A 194 -10.40 27.92 17.12
CA VAL A 194 -8.98 27.70 17.46
C VAL A 194 -8.11 28.15 16.28
N SER A 195 -7.13 29.00 16.54
CA SER A 195 -6.20 29.52 15.54
C SER A 195 -5.43 28.40 14.82
N PHE A 196 -5.27 28.51 13.49
CA PHE A 196 -4.50 27.58 12.67
C PHE A 196 -3.08 27.36 13.19
N ILE A 197 -2.42 28.44 13.65
CA ILE A 197 -1.07 28.38 14.22
C ILE A 197 -1.03 27.46 15.45
N VAL A 198 -1.98 27.62 16.38
CA VAL A 198 -2.05 26.80 17.59
C VAL A 198 -2.27 25.33 17.25
N ILE A 199 -3.17 25.04 16.33
CA ILE A 199 -3.43 23.67 15.87
C ILE A 199 -2.16 23.03 15.29
N MET A 200 -1.47 23.73 14.40
CA MET A 200 -0.24 23.21 13.79
C MET A 200 0.89 23.02 14.80
N LEU A 201 1.06 23.91 15.76
CA LEU A 201 2.07 23.78 16.82
C LEU A 201 1.77 22.60 17.77
N VAL A 202 0.51 22.42 18.16
CA VAL A 202 0.09 21.27 18.98
C VAL A 202 0.35 19.96 18.22
N TRP A 203 0.02 19.93 16.93
CA TRP A 203 0.25 18.76 16.09
C TRP A 203 1.75 18.46 15.90
N SER A 204 2.57 19.50 15.75
CA SER A 204 4.04 19.36 15.78
C SER A 204 4.53 18.76 17.11
N GLY A 205 3.99 19.20 18.24
CA GLY A 205 4.28 18.64 19.56
C GLY A 205 3.91 17.15 19.67
N LEU A 206 2.75 16.74 19.14
CA LEU A 206 2.35 15.34 19.06
C LEU A 206 3.30 14.50 18.19
N ALA A 207 3.80 15.06 17.09
CA ALA A 207 4.82 14.40 16.25
C ALA A 207 6.15 14.20 17.00
N CYS A 208 6.53 15.14 17.86
CA CYS A 208 7.67 14.97 18.77
C CYS A 208 7.45 13.85 19.79
N LEU A 209 6.23 13.62 20.27
CA LEU A 209 5.92 12.46 21.13
C LEU A 209 6.08 11.15 20.36
N ILE A 210 5.70 11.10 19.07
CA ILE A 210 5.96 9.92 18.20
C ILE A 210 7.46 9.68 18.07
N PHE A 211 8.26 10.72 17.87
CA PHE A 211 9.72 10.64 17.83
C PHE A 211 10.27 9.99 19.11
N LEU A 212 9.82 10.43 20.29
CA LEU A 212 10.21 9.87 21.58
C LEU A 212 9.75 8.40 21.73
N ASN A 213 8.50 8.09 21.36
CA ASN A 213 7.97 6.73 21.35
C ASN A 213 8.85 5.81 20.47
N CYS A 214 9.27 6.32 19.33
CA CYS A 214 10.14 5.59 18.41
C CYS A 214 11.54 5.34 19.01
N MET A 215 12.12 6.34 19.67
CA MET A 215 13.42 6.19 20.35
C MET A 215 13.40 5.08 21.41
N VAL A 216 12.29 4.93 22.15
CA VAL A 216 12.16 4.00 23.28
C VAL A 216 11.74 2.59 22.83
N ASN A 217 10.86 2.46 21.85
CA ASN A 217 10.18 1.19 21.55
C ASN A 217 10.65 0.51 20.25
N TRP A 218 11.23 1.25 19.29
CA TRP A 218 11.59 0.67 18.00
C TRP A 218 13.03 0.13 17.96
N PRO A 219 13.22 -1.14 17.52
CA PRO A 219 14.55 -1.75 17.39
C PRO A 219 15.27 -1.22 16.16
N LYS A 220 16.61 -1.37 16.15
CA LYS A 220 17.42 -1.06 14.95
C LYS A 220 17.27 -2.13 13.87
N GLU A 221 17.09 -3.37 14.28
CA GLU A 221 16.97 -4.51 13.38
C GLU A 221 15.56 -4.54 12.77
N SER A 222 15.47 -4.88 11.48
CA SER A 222 14.19 -5.11 10.81
C SER A 222 13.51 -6.38 11.38
N PHE A 223 12.17 -6.41 11.33
CA PHE A 223 11.42 -7.58 11.79
C PHE A 223 11.51 -8.68 10.73
N PRO A 224 12.13 -9.83 11.02
CA PRO A 224 12.27 -10.92 10.06
C PRO A 224 10.90 -11.48 9.66
N ALA A 225 10.80 -11.98 8.43
CA ALA A 225 9.58 -12.61 7.95
C ALA A 225 9.27 -13.88 8.76
N PRO A 226 7.97 -14.28 8.92
CA PRO A 226 7.59 -15.47 9.68
C PRO A 226 8.22 -16.78 9.17
N GLU A 227 8.61 -16.81 7.90
CA GLU A 227 9.32 -17.92 7.26
C GLU A 227 10.77 -18.02 7.74
N GLU A 228 11.38 -16.89 8.16
CA GLU A 228 12.75 -16.78 8.63
C GLU A 228 12.88 -16.84 10.16
N ALA A 229 11.79 -16.51 10.90
CA ALA A 229 11.82 -16.47 12.35
C ALA A 229 10.57 -17.09 12.98
N ASN A 230 10.76 -18.16 13.74
CA ASN A 230 9.70 -18.81 14.49
C ASN A 230 9.54 -18.12 15.87
N TYR A 231 8.89 -16.95 15.91
CA TYR A 231 8.72 -16.13 17.11
C TYR A 231 8.10 -16.90 18.30
N THR A 232 7.18 -17.81 18.04
CA THR A 232 6.50 -18.61 19.08
C THR A 232 7.38 -19.71 19.66
N LYS A 233 8.24 -20.33 18.87
CA LYS A 233 9.19 -21.34 19.36
C LYS A 233 10.33 -20.74 20.19
N LYS A 234 10.79 -19.53 19.85
CA LYS A 234 11.85 -18.84 20.61
C LYS A 234 11.44 -18.49 22.04
N ILE A 235 10.15 -18.18 22.27
CA ILE A 235 9.68 -17.85 23.62
C ILE A 235 9.66 -19.06 24.54
N LYS A 236 9.35 -20.25 24.03
CA LYS A 236 9.40 -21.50 24.81
C LYS A 236 10.82 -21.99 25.07
N LEU A 237 11.78 -21.70 24.17
CA LEU A 237 13.20 -22.08 24.34
C LEU A 237 14.03 -21.03 25.09
N SER A 238 13.55 -19.75 25.20
CA SER A 238 14.29 -18.71 25.94
C SER A 238 14.33 -18.96 27.44
N SER A 239 13.46 -19.83 27.95
CA SER A 239 13.58 -20.35 29.34
C SER A 239 14.76 -21.32 29.52
N LEU A 240 15.40 -21.77 28.44
CA LEU A 240 16.51 -22.73 28.44
C LEU A 240 17.86 -22.11 27.99
N ALA A 241 18.06 -20.80 28.12
CA ALA A 241 19.35 -20.11 27.91
C ALA A 241 20.08 -20.41 26.57
N LEU A 242 19.35 -20.55 25.46
CA LEU A 242 19.92 -20.73 24.14
C LEU A 242 19.97 -19.42 23.35
N ASP A 243 21.09 -19.20 22.68
CA ASP A 243 21.46 -17.97 21.98
C ASP A 243 20.39 -17.47 21.00
N HIS A 244 19.95 -16.20 21.16
CA HIS A 244 18.83 -15.58 20.48
C HIS A 244 19.07 -15.18 19.01
N LYS A 245 20.25 -15.50 18.46
CA LYS A 245 20.65 -15.11 17.11
C LYS A 245 20.42 -16.17 16.03
N VAL A 246 19.90 -17.34 16.39
CA VAL A 246 19.77 -18.44 15.45
C VAL A 246 18.44 -18.33 14.69
N THR A 247 18.49 -17.95 13.42
CA THR A 247 17.37 -18.06 12.49
C THR A 247 17.02 -19.52 12.22
N GLY A 248 15.77 -19.82 11.82
CA GLY A 248 15.30 -21.20 11.60
C GLY A 248 16.25 -22.05 10.74
N ASP A 249 16.77 -21.51 9.64
CA ASP A 249 17.73 -22.21 8.76
C ASP A 249 19.06 -22.46 9.44
N ARG A 250 19.58 -21.53 10.25
CA ARG A 250 20.81 -21.77 11.03
C ARG A 250 20.60 -22.78 12.15
N PHE A 251 19.41 -22.82 12.74
CA PHE A 251 19.08 -23.86 13.73
C PHE A 251 19.05 -25.25 13.09
N TYR A 252 18.42 -25.40 11.93
CA TYR A 252 18.42 -26.67 11.19
C TYR A 252 19.83 -27.09 10.78
N MET A 253 20.65 -26.19 10.27
CA MET A 253 22.04 -26.47 9.93
C MET A 253 22.86 -26.85 11.18
N HIS A 254 22.62 -26.18 12.30
CA HIS A 254 23.32 -26.49 13.55
C HIS A 254 22.91 -27.85 14.13
N VAL A 255 21.61 -28.15 14.13
CA VAL A 255 21.08 -29.46 14.57
C VAL A 255 21.57 -30.60 13.66
N THR A 256 21.59 -30.36 12.34
CA THR A 256 22.10 -31.33 11.36
C THR A 256 23.61 -31.56 11.53
N ALA A 257 24.37 -30.48 11.74
CA ALA A 257 25.82 -30.57 11.99
C ALA A 257 26.14 -31.26 13.33
N VAL A 258 25.35 -31.03 14.37
CA VAL A 258 25.49 -31.75 15.67
C VAL A 258 25.06 -33.21 15.53
N GLY A 259 23.97 -33.50 14.80
CA GLY A 259 23.54 -34.84 14.49
C GLY A 259 24.59 -35.64 13.72
N GLN A 260 25.23 -35.03 12.71
CA GLN A 260 26.34 -35.65 11.98
C GLN A 260 27.58 -35.88 12.85
N ARG A 261 27.91 -34.94 13.77
CA ARG A 261 29.03 -35.12 14.70
C ARG A 261 28.74 -36.19 15.75
N LEU A 262 27.51 -36.41 16.15
CA LEU A 262 27.10 -37.46 17.07
C LEU A 262 27.08 -38.84 16.39
N SER A 263 26.66 -38.91 15.12
CA SER A 263 26.69 -40.16 14.33
C SER A 263 28.11 -40.61 13.92
N GLN A 264 29.09 -39.69 13.92
CA GLN A 264 30.50 -40.01 13.67
C GLN A 264 31.26 -40.51 14.92
N ARG A 265 30.59 -40.63 16.06
CA ARG A 265 31.21 -41.04 17.34
C ARG A 265 30.85 -42.47 17.76
N GLU A 266 30.56 -43.37 16.83
CA GLU A 266 30.54 -44.80 17.13
C GLU A 266 31.94 -45.41 16.99
N PRO A 267 32.36 -46.25 17.93
CA PRO A 267 33.73 -46.73 17.99
C PRO A 267 34.02 -47.73 16.87
N GLN A 268 35.15 -47.53 16.21
CA GLN A 268 35.74 -48.49 15.28
C GLN A 268 35.93 -49.87 15.96
N LEU A 269 35.14 -50.85 15.59
CA LEU A 269 35.53 -52.28 15.74
C LEU A 269 35.98 -52.80 14.39
N LYS A 270 37.17 -53.42 14.44
CA LYS A 270 37.94 -53.93 13.34
C LYS A 270 37.19 -54.93 12.46
N GLY A 271 37.44 -54.88 11.17
CA GLY A 271 37.18 -56.02 10.29
C GLY A 271 36.99 -55.57 8.82
N GLY A 272 38.06 -55.84 8.04
CA GLY A 272 38.19 -55.36 6.67
C GLY A 272 37.14 -55.85 5.67
N LYS A 273 36.91 -55.01 4.72
CA LYS A 273 36.87 -55.28 3.26
C LYS A 273 36.61 -53.96 2.56
N GLU A 274 37.43 -53.73 1.56
CA GLU A 274 37.33 -52.61 0.64
C GLU A 274 35.91 -52.49 0.07
N ALA A 275 35.27 -51.39 0.36
CA ALA A 275 34.11 -50.91 -0.38
C ALA A 275 34.39 -49.46 -0.77
N LEU A 276 34.37 -49.27 -2.06
CA LEU A 276 34.60 -48.05 -2.81
C LEU A 276 33.70 -46.93 -2.24
N TYR A 277 34.27 -46.03 -1.42
CA TYR A 277 33.60 -44.80 -1.02
C TYR A 277 34.04 -43.67 -1.93
N PRO A 278 33.10 -42.86 -2.46
CA PRO A 278 33.48 -41.65 -3.23
C PRO A 278 34.26 -40.68 -2.35
N SER A 279 35.22 -40.02 -2.94
CA SER A 279 36.16 -39.10 -2.28
C SER A 279 35.46 -37.99 -1.49
N VAL A 280 36.08 -37.53 -0.40
CA VAL A 280 35.61 -36.47 0.50
C VAL A 280 35.31 -35.16 -0.25
N GLN A 281 35.80 -34.97 -1.46
CA GLN A 281 35.48 -33.85 -2.35
C GLN A 281 34.07 -33.92 -2.94
N ASP A 282 33.50 -35.13 -3.14
CA ASP A 282 32.12 -35.29 -3.66
C ASP A 282 31.07 -35.18 -2.53
N LEU A 283 31.45 -35.34 -1.26
CA LEU A 283 30.57 -35.16 -0.09
C LEU A 283 30.48 -33.70 0.39
N CYS A 284 31.39 -32.84 -0.04
CA CYS A 284 31.29 -31.39 0.20
C CYS A 284 30.31 -30.70 -0.77
N GLN A 285 29.89 -31.40 -1.82
CA GLN A 285 28.68 -31.07 -2.55
C GLN A 285 27.51 -31.73 -1.82
N GLY A 286 27.13 -31.17 -0.65
CA GLY A 286 25.80 -31.37 -0.06
C GLY A 286 24.77 -31.12 -1.15
N PRO A 287 23.54 -31.72 -1.05
CA PRO A 287 22.52 -31.53 -2.09
C PRO A 287 22.46 -30.05 -2.36
N THR A 288 23.06 -29.67 -3.47
CA THR A 288 22.95 -28.33 -4.01
C THR A 288 21.48 -28.03 -3.85
N LYS A 289 21.14 -27.12 -2.89
CA LYS A 289 19.89 -26.40 -2.96
C LYS A 289 19.79 -26.15 -4.43
N SER A 290 18.86 -26.82 -5.10
CA SER A 290 18.62 -26.63 -6.52
C SER A 290 18.72 -25.15 -6.66
N ALA A 291 19.80 -24.66 -7.30
CA ALA A 291 20.08 -23.24 -7.38
C ALA A 291 18.83 -22.74 -8.06
N GLN A 292 17.95 -22.23 -7.24
CA GLN A 292 16.72 -21.61 -7.65
C GLN A 292 17.30 -20.45 -8.40
N ARG A 293 17.47 -20.66 -9.75
CA ARG A 293 18.05 -19.67 -10.67
C ARG A 293 17.38 -18.40 -10.27
N SER A 294 18.11 -17.54 -9.56
CA SER A 294 17.59 -16.28 -9.08
C SER A 294 17.15 -15.55 -10.36
N ILE A 295 15.83 -15.46 -10.54
CA ILE A 295 15.27 -14.78 -11.69
C ILE A 295 15.87 -13.39 -11.66
N PRO A 296 16.61 -12.94 -12.69
CA PRO A 296 17.24 -11.62 -12.66
C PRO A 296 16.13 -10.57 -12.49
N PHE A 297 16.39 -9.56 -11.68
CA PHE A 297 15.41 -8.50 -11.36
C PHE A 297 14.82 -7.86 -12.64
N CYS A 298 15.65 -7.63 -13.66
CA CYS A 298 15.20 -7.11 -14.95
C CYS A 298 14.09 -7.96 -15.60
N HIS A 299 14.12 -9.29 -15.43
CA HIS A 299 13.05 -10.15 -15.97
C HIS A 299 11.72 -9.94 -15.25
N SER A 300 11.73 -9.61 -13.95
CA SER A 300 10.52 -9.27 -13.20
C SER A 300 9.96 -7.92 -13.63
N VAL A 301 10.82 -6.92 -13.84
CA VAL A 301 10.43 -5.57 -14.30
C VAL A 301 9.89 -5.59 -15.73
N CYS A 302 10.53 -6.33 -16.65
CA CYS A 302 10.09 -6.45 -18.04
C CYS A 302 8.92 -7.43 -18.22
N SER A 303 8.39 -8.01 -17.16
CA SER A 303 7.25 -8.94 -17.28
C SER A 303 5.97 -8.21 -17.72
N PRO A 304 5.18 -8.77 -18.64
CA PRO A 304 3.94 -8.14 -19.11
C PRO A 304 2.95 -7.84 -17.96
N ILE A 305 2.93 -8.68 -16.91
CA ILE A 305 2.08 -8.47 -15.74
C ILE A 305 2.48 -7.17 -15.03
N PHE A 306 3.79 -6.93 -14.84
CA PHE A 306 4.28 -5.71 -14.21
C PHE A 306 4.00 -4.48 -15.06
N LEU A 307 4.30 -4.55 -16.38
CA LEU A 307 4.08 -3.42 -17.29
C LEU A 307 2.61 -3.02 -17.38
N TRP A 308 1.68 -3.98 -17.52
CA TRP A 308 0.25 -3.68 -17.50
C TRP A 308 -0.20 -3.12 -16.13
N SER A 309 0.35 -3.67 -15.04
CA SER A 309 0.04 -3.13 -13.71
C SER A 309 0.51 -1.69 -13.55
N LEU A 310 1.69 -1.30 -14.06
CA LEU A 310 2.18 0.08 -14.02
C LEU A 310 1.24 1.07 -14.69
N ILE A 311 0.77 0.74 -15.91
CA ILE A 311 -0.13 1.60 -16.68
C ILE A 311 -1.44 1.81 -15.90
N ILE A 312 -2.03 0.72 -15.44
CA ILE A 312 -3.32 0.75 -14.74
C ILE A 312 -3.20 1.46 -13.39
N MET A 313 -2.11 1.17 -12.66
CA MET A 313 -1.83 1.84 -11.40
C MET A 313 -1.59 3.34 -11.60
N GLY A 314 -0.89 3.74 -12.65
CA GLY A 314 -0.67 5.14 -13.01
C GLY A 314 -1.99 5.87 -13.30
N ILE A 315 -2.84 5.31 -14.16
CA ILE A 315 -4.15 5.89 -14.52
C ILE A 315 -5.07 5.99 -13.30
N THR A 316 -5.14 4.94 -12.49
CA THR A 316 -6.00 4.94 -11.29
C THR A 316 -5.51 5.94 -10.25
N GLN A 317 -4.19 6.01 -10.02
CA GLN A 317 -3.58 6.98 -9.11
C GLN A 317 -3.83 8.41 -9.57
N LEU A 318 -3.62 8.70 -10.85
CA LEU A 318 -3.91 10.01 -11.44
C LEU A 318 -5.37 10.42 -11.18
N ARG A 319 -6.31 9.52 -11.43
CA ARG A 319 -7.74 9.80 -11.24
C ARG A 319 -8.11 10.05 -9.78
N ILE A 320 -7.58 9.24 -8.86
CA ILE A 320 -7.82 9.40 -7.42
C ILE A 320 -7.27 10.74 -6.92
N ILE A 321 -6.04 11.08 -7.29
CA ILE A 321 -5.37 12.31 -6.83
C ILE A 321 -6.00 13.53 -7.48
N PHE A 322 -6.33 13.48 -8.79
CA PHE A 322 -7.03 14.57 -9.48
C PHE A 322 -8.36 14.89 -8.81
N TYR A 323 -9.17 13.87 -8.48
CA TYR A 323 -10.45 14.10 -7.80
C TYR A 323 -10.26 14.78 -6.44
N MET A 324 -9.27 14.37 -5.65
CA MET A 324 -8.97 14.98 -4.35
C MET A 324 -8.53 16.45 -4.49
N ALA A 325 -7.78 16.77 -5.53
CA ALA A 325 -7.33 18.13 -5.80
C ALA A 325 -8.48 19.03 -6.29
N ALA A 326 -9.32 18.53 -7.19
CA ALA A 326 -10.31 19.28 -7.92
C ALA A 326 -11.71 19.26 -7.27
N MET A 327 -11.94 18.43 -6.25
CA MET A 327 -13.27 18.18 -5.67
C MET A 327 -13.97 19.46 -5.23
N ASN A 328 -13.27 20.36 -4.53
CA ASN A 328 -13.86 21.61 -4.07
C ASN A 328 -14.35 22.47 -5.24
N LYS A 329 -13.55 22.56 -6.31
CA LYS A 329 -13.92 23.31 -7.52
C LYS A 329 -15.06 22.66 -8.30
N MET A 330 -15.09 21.32 -8.35
CA MET A 330 -16.21 20.57 -8.94
C MET A 330 -17.52 20.81 -8.17
N LEU A 331 -17.46 20.83 -6.84
CA LEU A 331 -18.63 21.12 -5.99
C LEU A 331 -19.09 22.58 -6.15
N GLU A 332 -18.15 23.54 -6.21
CA GLU A 332 -18.43 24.94 -6.47
C GLU A 332 -19.14 25.10 -7.82
N PHE A 333 -18.61 24.49 -8.88
CA PHE A 333 -19.23 24.50 -10.21
C PHE A 333 -20.65 23.91 -10.20
N GLN A 334 -20.91 22.86 -9.44
CA GLN A 334 -22.26 22.27 -9.34
C GLN A 334 -23.28 23.21 -8.66
N VAL A 335 -22.82 24.10 -7.77
CA VAL A 335 -23.69 25.10 -7.10
C VAL A 335 -23.86 26.37 -7.94
N THR A 336 -22.77 26.86 -8.54
CA THR A 336 -22.76 28.13 -9.26
C THR A 336 -23.15 28.00 -10.73
N GLY A 337 -23.11 26.80 -11.30
CA GLY A 337 -23.37 26.53 -12.72
C GLY A 337 -22.31 27.09 -13.66
N GLY A 338 -21.12 27.49 -13.15
CA GLY A 338 -20.03 28.05 -13.97
C GLY A 338 -20.23 29.48 -14.40
N VAL A 339 -21.07 30.26 -13.70
CA VAL A 339 -21.32 31.66 -13.98
C VAL A 339 -20.15 32.51 -13.49
N ASP A 340 -19.57 33.37 -14.35
CA ASP A 340 -18.39 34.17 -14.02
C ASP A 340 -18.66 35.27 -12.96
N LEU A 341 -19.89 35.78 -12.90
CA LEU A 341 -20.35 36.80 -11.94
C LEU A 341 -21.40 36.20 -11.01
N VAL A 342 -20.94 35.62 -9.90
CA VAL A 342 -21.80 34.97 -8.92
C VAL A 342 -22.39 36.01 -7.96
N PRO A 343 -23.72 36.06 -7.73
CA PRO A 343 -24.33 36.88 -6.67
C PRO A 343 -23.80 36.46 -5.29
N LYS A 344 -23.60 37.43 -4.37
CA LYS A 344 -23.07 37.15 -3.01
C LYS A 344 -23.83 36.07 -2.27
N GLU A 345 -25.14 36.01 -2.37
CA GLU A 345 -25.96 34.97 -1.74
C GLU A 345 -25.65 33.54 -2.27
N LEU A 346 -25.35 33.44 -3.58
CA LEU A 346 -25.00 32.17 -4.20
C LEU A 346 -23.56 31.79 -3.88
N GLU A 347 -22.65 32.76 -3.75
CA GLU A 347 -21.27 32.57 -3.30
C GLU A 347 -21.23 32.02 -1.85
N ASP A 348 -21.93 32.65 -0.90
CA ASP A 348 -22.04 32.17 0.49
C ASP A 348 -22.66 30.76 0.57
N LYS A 349 -23.63 30.47 -0.29
CA LYS A 349 -24.22 29.14 -0.39
C LYS A 349 -23.23 28.14 -0.94
N ALA A 350 -22.44 28.49 -1.94
CA ALA A 350 -21.41 27.64 -2.52
C ALA A 350 -20.33 27.30 -1.48
N GLU A 351 -19.85 28.31 -0.75
CA GLU A 351 -18.86 28.13 0.32
C GLU A 351 -19.33 27.15 1.40
N LYS A 352 -20.54 27.36 1.93
CA LYS A 352 -21.14 26.47 2.94
C LYS A 352 -21.30 25.05 2.42
N THR A 353 -21.74 24.92 1.15
CA THR A 353 -21.95 23.61 0.52
C THR A 353 -20.62 22.89 0.31
N VAL A 354 -19.61 23.56 -0.25
CA VAL A 354 -18.26 22.98 -0.45
C VAL A 354 -17.65 22.57 0.88
N SER A 355 -17.72 23.42 1.90
CA SER A 355 -17.21 23.11 3.24
C SER A 355 -17.89 21.87 3.84
N PHE A 356 -19.23 21.77 3.73
CA PHE A 356 -20.01 20.64 4.21
C PHE A 356 -19.63 19.32 3.49
N TYR A 357 -19.66 19.32 2.15
CA TYR A 357 -19.33 18.12 1.37
C TYR A 357 -17.87 17.69 1.52
N SER A 358 -16.94 18.65 1.60
CA SER A 358 -15.52 18.37 1.84
C SER A 358 -15.29 17.70 3.20
N SER A 359 -16.01 18.14 4.25
CA SER A 359 -15.96 17.53 5.57
C SER A 359 -16.52 16.10 5.56
N ILE A 360 -17.64 15.88 4.89
CA ILE A 360 -18.23 14.54 4.72
C ILE A 360 -17.31 13.62 3.93
N PHE A 361 -16.72 14.09 2.83
CA PHE A 361 -15.74 13.31 2.07
C PHE A 361 -14.61 12.81 2.96
N GLY A 362 -14.07 13.70 3.81
CA GLY A 362 -13.04 13.32 4.76
C GLY A 362 -13.49 12.26 5.78
N VAL A 363 -14.68 12.42 6.36
CA VAL A 363 -15.24 11.43 7.30
C VAL A 363 -15.45 10.09 6.61
N MET A 364 -15.94 10.10 5.36
CA MET A 364 -16.13 8.87 4.59
C MET A 364 -14.84 8.09 4.30
N GLN A 365 -13.66 8.74 4.35
CA GLN A 365 -12.38 8.04 4.25
C GLN A 365 -12.16 7.00 5.38
N LEU A 366 -12.86 7.11 6.51
CA LEU A 366 -12.85 6.09 7.56
C LEU A 366 -13.38 4.72 7.08
N LEU A 367 -14.20 4.69 6.04
CA LEU A 367 -14.63 3.43 5.42
C LEU A 367 -13.47 2.58 4.93
N CYS A 368 -12.28 3.16 4.68
CA CYS A 368 -11.09 2.38 4.32
C CYS A 368 -10.68 1.40 5.42
N LEU A 369 -10.92 1.72 6.70
CA LEU A 369 -10.66 0.79 7.81
C LEU A 369 -11.49 -0.49 7.71
N LEU A 370 -12.70 -0.41 7.14
CA LEU A 370 -13.60 -1.54 6.95
C LEU A 370 -13.38 -2.22 5.59
N THR A 371 -13.16 -1.45 4.53
CA THR A 371 -13.03 -1.98 3.16
C THR A 371 -11.69 -2.67 2.90
N CYS A 372 -10.58 -2.23 3.51
CA CYS A 372 -9.28 -2.88 3.35
C CYS A 372 -9.23 -4.31 3.91
N PRO A 373 -9.76 -4.65 5.09
CA PRO A 373 -9.90 -6.03 5.53
C PRO A 373 -10.78 -6.88 4.62
N PHE A 374 -11.85 -6.31 4.05
CA PHE A 374 -12.75 -7.00 3.14
C PHE A 374 -12.01 -7.45 1.85
N ILE A 375 -11.26 -6.57 1.21
CA ILE A 375 -10.48 -6.95 0.02
C ILE A 375 -9.38 -7.96 0.39
N GLY A 376 -8.76 -7.84 1.56
CA GLY A 376 -7.82 -8.82 2.08
C GLY A 376 -8.46 -10.21 2.18
N TYR A 377 -9.68 -10.29 2.69
CA TYR A 377 -10.45 -11.54 2.74
C TYR A 377 -10.74 -12.11 1.35
N VAL A 378 -11.12 -11.27 0.38
CA VAL A 378 -11.33 -11.69 -1.02
C VAL A 378 -10.03 -12.24 -1.62
N MET A 379 -8.88 -11.64 -1.30
CA MET A 379 -7.58 -12.09 -1.79
C MET A 379 -7.13 -13.41 -1.15
N ASP A 380 -7.54 -13.68 0.10
CA ASP A 380 -7.21 -14.91 0.83
C ASP A 380 -8.26 -16.03 0.65
N TRP A 381 -9.28 -15.81 -0.18
CA TRP A 381 -10.39 -16.74 -0.38
C TRP A 381 -9.91 -18.12 -0.84
N HIS A 382 -10.28 -19.16 -0.10
CA HIS A 382 -9.91 -20.56 -0.37
C HIS A 382 -8.41 -20.88 -0.46
N ILE A 383 -7.53 -20.02 0.04
CA ILE A 383 -6.08 -20.31 0.03
C ILE A 383 -5.72 -21.44 0.99
N LYS A 384 -6.44 -21.58 2.11
CA LYS A 384 -6.19 -22.62 3.13
C LYS A 384 -6.44 -24.04 2.61
N ASP A 385 -7.27 -24.19 1.59
CA ASP A 385 -7.67 -25.47 1.01
C ASP A 385 -6.74 -25.89 -0.17
N CYS A 386 -5.63 -25.21 -0.38
CA CYS A 386 -4.74 -25.39 -1.52
C CYS A 386 -3.47 -26.18 -1.15
N VAL A 387 -2.94 -26.94 -2.12
CA VAL A 387 -1.69 -27.71 -2.00
C VAL A 387 -0.54 -26.95 -2.64
N ASP A 388 0.61 -26.89 -1.96
CA ASP A 388 1.77 -26.08 -2.38
C ASP A 388 2.59 -26.66 -3.53
N ALA A 389 2.66 -28.00 -3.69
CA ALA A 389 3.36 -28.68 -4.79
C ALA A 389 3.05 -30.19 -4.83
N PRO A 390 3.23 -30.88 -5.98
CA PRO A 390 2.93 -32.29 -6.14
C PRO A 390 3.82 -33.26 -5.31
N GLY A 391 4.84 -32.77 -4.62
CA GLY A 391 5.72 -33.61 -3.76
C GLY A 391 5.18 -33.89 -2.35
N ASN A 392 4.06 -33.31 -1.92
CA ASN A 392 3.55 -33.41 -0.55
C ASN A 392 2.18 -34.09 -0.43
N ILE A 393 1.81 -34.90 -1.42
CA ILE A 393 0.53 -35.64 -1.43
C ILE A 393 0.43 -36.61 -0.25
N ASN A 394 1.56 -37.08 0.30
CA ASN A 394 1.60 -38.00 1.46
C ASN A 394 1.19 -37.34 2.80
N ARG A 395 0.97 -36.03 2.86
CA ARG A 395 0.51 -35.33 4.08
C ARG A 395 -0.99 -35.04 4.12
N ALA A 396 -1.67 -35.19 2.99
CA ALA A 396 -3.14 -35.04 2.90
C ALA A 396 -3.90 -36.34 3.24
N GLY A 397 -3.20 -37.43 3.53
CA GLY A 397 -3.76 -38.75 3.79
C GLY A 397 -4.37 -38.96 5.19
N SER A 398 -4.60 -37.91 5.98
CA SER A 398 -5.28 -38.00 7.28
C SER A 398 -6.64 -37.24 7.30
N ILE A 399 -7.38 -37.31 6.22
CA ILE A 399 -8.81 -36.93 6.21
C ILE A 399 -9.60 -38.20 5.92
N ASN A 400 -10.48 -38.57 6.86
CA ASN A 400 -11.32 -39.77 6.90
C ASN A 400 -11.83 -40.21 5.51
N PRO A 401 -11.73 -41.54 5.19
CA PRO A 401 -12.16 -42.08 3.91
C PRO A 401 -13.63 -42.49 3.91
N GLU A 402 -14.54 -41.61 4.32
CA GLU A 402 -16.00 -41.92 4.27
C GLU A 402 -16.81 -40.85 3.56
N VAL A 403 -16.51 -40.56 2.27
CA VAL A 403 -17.52 -40.13 1.31
C VAL A 403 -17.10 -40.65 -0.08
N LYS A 404 -17.75 -41.70 -0.55
CA LYS A 404 -17.65 -42.21 -1.93
C LYS A 404 -18.18 -41.16 -2.90
N GLY A 405 -17.38 -40.78 -3.90
CA GLY A 405 -17.99 -40.39 -5.16
C GLY A 405 -17.39 -39.27 -6.01
N VAL A 406 -16.43 -38.45 -5.57
CA VAL A 406 -15.75 -37.51 -6.49
C VAL A 406 -14.31 -37.33 -6.02
N PRO A 407 -13.28 -37.50 -6.87
CA PRO A 407 -11.91 -37.21 -6.47
C PRO A 407 -11.81 -35.72 -6.10
N PRO A 408 -11.23 -35.38 -4.93
CA PRO A 408 -11.10 -33.99 -4.52
C PRO A 408 -10.28 -33.24 -5.55
N LYS A 409 -10.89 -32.22 -6.16
CA LYS A 409 -10.26 -31.38 -7.18
C LYS A 409 -9.07 -30.67 -6.54
N VAL A 410 -7.86 -31.16 -6.79
CA VAL A 410 -6.62 -30.57 -6.26
C VAL A 410 -6.52 -29.12 -6.68
N ARG A 411 -6.51 -28.19 -5.71
CA ARG A 411 -6.39 -26.76 -5.94
C ARG A 411 -4.94 -26.33 -5.76
N TYR A 412 -4.33 -25.83 -6.81
CA TYR A 412 -2.97 -25.33 -6.76
C TYR A 412 -2.93 -23.90 -6.24
N LEU A 413 -2.15 -23.65 -5.20
CA LEU A 413 -2.02 -22.38 -4.51
C LEU A 413 -1.77 -21.19 -5.47
N LYS A 414 -0.86 -21.34 -6.43
CA LYS A 414 -0.55 -20.30 -7.41
C LYS A 414 -1.75 -19.93 -8.29
N ILE A 415 -2.52 -20.92 -8.73
CA ILE A 415 -3.70 -20.72 -9.58
C ILE A 415 -4.81 -20.06 -8.78
N GLN A 416 -4.98 -20.45 -7.50
CA GLN A 416 -5.98 -19.86 -6.63
C GLN A 416 -5.66 -18.38 -6.32
N LYS A 417 -4.41 -18.07 -5.94
CA LYS A 417 -3.97 -16.68 -5.72
C LYS A 417 -4.21 -15.80 -6.95
N LEU A 418 -3.91 -16.33 -8.14
CA LEU A 418 -4.15 -15.61 -9.40
C LEU A 418 -5.65 -15.41 -9.69
N THR A 419 -6.48 -16.41 -9.38
CA THR A 419 -7.94 -16.29 -9.52
C THR A 419 -8.51 -15.22 -8.60
N ASN A 420 -8.05 -15.16 -7.35
CA ASN A 420 -8.46 -14.15 -6.39
C ASN A 420 -8.00 -12.75 -6.84
N ALA A 421 -6.78 -12.62 -7.36
CA ALA A 421 -6.28 -11.37 -7.93
C ALA A 421 -7.15 -10.89 -9.10
N ILE A 422 -7.52 -11.78 -10.03
CA ILE A 422 -8.42 -11.43 -11.15
C ILE A 422 -9.75 -10.87 -10.62
N ARG A 423 -10.37 -11.55 -9.64
CA ARG A 423 -11.62 -11.08 -9.02
C ARG A 423 -11.46 -9.71 -8.38
N ALA A 424 -10.39 -9.51 -7.62
CA ALA A 424 -10.11 -8.24 -6.96
C ALA A 424 -9.94 -7.09 -7.97
N PHE A 425 -9.16 -7.29 -9.05
CA PHE A 425 -8.96 -6.27 -10.08
C PHE A 425 -10.23 -5.98 -10.89
N VAL A 426 -11.03 -7.00 -11.23
CA VAL A 426 -12.32 -6.79 -11.91
C VAL A 426 -13.25 -5.96 -11.02
N THR A 427 -13.39 -6.31 -9.73
CA THR A 427 -14.22 -5.56 -8.78
C THR A 427 -13.72 -4.13 -8.64
N THR A 428 -12.41 -3.91 -8.48
CA THR A 428 -11.81 -2.57 -8.36
C THR A 428 -12.06 -1.73 -9.61
N ASN A 429 -11.94 -2.32 -10.80
CA ASN A 429 -12.17 -1.60 -12.06
C ASN A 429 -13.66 -1.28 -12.28
N LEU A 430 -14.58 -2.17 -11.89
CA LEU A 430 -16.02 -1.87 -11.93
C LEU A 430 -16.36 -0.71 -10.99
N LEU A 431 -15.79 -0.68 -9.79
CA LEU A 431 -15.95 0.45 -8.87
C LEU A 431 -15.34 1.73 -9.43
N LEU A 432 -14.19 1.65 -10.11
CA LEU A 432 -13.54 2.80 -10.74
C LEU A 432 -14.37 3.38 -11.89
N VAL A 433 -14.99 2.52 -12.71
CA VAL A 433 -15.92 2.96 -13.77
C VAL A 433 -17.17 3.57 -13.14
N GLY A 434 -17.76 2.94 -12.13
CA GLY A 434 -18.90 3.49 -11.39
C GLY A 434 -18.60 4.86 -10.79
N PHE A 435 -17.43 5.02 -10.15
CA PHE A 435 -16.92 6.31 -9.68
C PHE A 435 -16.85 7.34 -10.82
N GLY A 436 -16.36 6.91 -11.98
CA GLY A 436 -16.27 7.80 -13.13
C GLY A 436 -17.61 8.24 -13.70
N VAL A 437 -18.56 7.36 -13.75
CA VAL A 437 -19.93 7.70 -14.21
C VAL A 437 -20.59 8.69 -13.25
N THR A 438 -20.46 8.46 -11.93
CA THR A 438 -21.03 9.39 -10.94
C THR A 438 -20.39 10.78 -10.98
N CYS A 439 -19.11 10.90 -11.35
CA CYS A 439 -18.43 12.19 -11.53
C CYS A 439 -18.94 12.99 -12.73
N LEU A 440 -19.57 12.36 -13.74
CA LEU A 440 -20.12 13.04 -14.92
C LEU A 440 -21.51 13.63 -14.68
N ILE A 441 -22.18 13.20 -13.62
CA ILE A 441 -23.56 13.60 -13.34
C ILE A 441 -23.55 14.79 -12.38
N ASN A 442 -24.06 15.94 -12.85
CA ASN A 442 -24.17 17.15 -12.04
C ASN A 442 -25.35 17.05 -11.05
N ASN A 443 -25.13 16.34 -9.95
CA ASN A 443 -26.12 16.15 -8.89
C ASN A 443 -25.43 16.11 -7.52
N LEU A 444 -25.67 17.10 -6.67
CA LEU A 444 -25.06 17.20 -5.35
C LEU A 444 -25.35 16.01 -4.44
N PRO A 445 -26.58 15.51 -4.28
CA PRO A 445 -26.85 14.30 -3.50
C PRO A 445 -26.08 13.07 -3.99
N LEU A 446 -25.82 12.94 -5.30
CA LEU A 446 -25.09 11.83 -5.87
C LEU A 446 -23.61 11.82 -5.45
N GLN A 447 -23.07 12.97 -5.01
CA GLN A 447 -21.69 13.07 -4.54
C GLN A 447 -21.42 12.17 -3.33
N PHE A 448 -22.40 11.86 -2.49
CA PHE A 448 -22.23 10.86 -1.42
C PHE A 448 -21.84 9.48 -1.96
N VAL A 449 -22.50 9.05 -3.04
CA VAL A 449 -22.16 7.79 -3.71
C VAL A 449 -20.77 7.87 -4.33
N THR A 450 -20.44 9.00 -4.96
CA THR A 450 -19.13 9.27 -5.53
C THR A 450 -18.02 9.16 -4.47
N PHE A 451 -18.23 9.71 -3.29
CA PHE A 451 -17.29 9.64 -2.15
C PHE A 451 -17.07 8.21 -1.65
N ILE A 452 -18.16 7.43 -1.54
CA ILE A 452 -18.08 6.02 -1.15
C ILE A 452 -17.28 5.24 -2.20
N LEU A 453 -17.61 5.39 -3.48
CA LEU A 453 -16.92 4.70 -4.58
C LEU A 453 -15.44 5.08 -4.64
N HIS A 454 -15.09 6.37 -4.52
CA HIS A 454 -13.72 6.84 -4.44
C HIS A 454 -12.95 6.17 -3.30
N THR A 455 -13.55 6.14 -2.11
CA THR A 455 -12.93 5.55 -0.90
C THR A 455 -12.71 4.04 -1.07
N MET A 456 -13.68 3.32 -1.64
CA MET A 456 -13.55 1.89 -1.91
C MET A 456 -12.47 1.61 -2.96
N VAL A 457 -12.44 2.35 -4.07
CA VAL A 457 -11.41 2.21 -5.11
C VAL A 457 -10.02 2.41 -4.52
N ARG A 458 -9.84 3.48 -3.72
CA ARG A 458 -8.56 3.79 -3.08
C ARG A 458 -8.08 2.66 -2.15
N GLY A 459 -8.96 2.11 -1.33
CA GLY A 459 -8.63 1.01 -0.42
C GLY A 459 -8.31 -0.30 -1.18
N PHE A 460 -9.11 -0.64 -2.18
CA PHE A 460 -8.97 -1.89 -2.94
C PHE A 460 -7.74 -1.90 -3.85
N PHE A 461 -7.45 -0.78 -4.48
CA PHE A 461 -6.41 -0.62 -5.47
C PHE A 461 -5.02 -1.00 -4.94
N HIS A 462 -4.59 -0.43 -3.83
CA HIS A 462 -3.29 -0.74 -3.22
C HIS A 462 -3.21 -2.18 -2.70
N SER A 463 -4.28 -2.68 -2.08
CA SER A 463 -4.34 -4.03 -1.54
C SER A 463 -4.30 -5.09 -2.63
N ALA A 464 -5.04 -4.90 -3.74
CA ALA A 464 -5.06 -5.82 -4.87
C ALA A 464 -3.69 -5.92 -5.55
N CYS A 465 -3.01 -4.78 -5.74
CA CYS A 465 -1.69 -4.75 -6.38
C CYS A 465 -0.61 -5.42 -5.52
N GLY A 466 -0.55 -5.09 -4.23
CA GLY A 466 0.39 -5.73 -3.30
C GLY A 466 0.22 -7.24 -3.24
N SER A 467 -1.01 -7.72 -3.21
CA SER A 467 -1.33 -9.14 -3.19
C SER A 467 -0.98 -9.84 -4.52
N LEU A 468 -1.19 -9.18 -5.67
CA LEU A 468 -0.77 -9.70 -6.96
C LEU A 468 0.75 -9.90 -7.02
N TYR A 469 1.51 -8.90 -6.59
CA TYR A 469 2.97 -8.98 -6.61
C TYR A 469 3.50 -10.07 -5.67
N ALA A 470 2.91 -10.21 -4.49
CA ALA A 470 3.23 -11.30 -3.56
C ALA A 470 2.87 -12.69 -4.11
N ALA A 471 1.92 -12.80 -5.04
CA ALA A 471 1.51 -14.06 -5.67
C ALA A 471 2.39 -14.47 -6.85
N VAL A 472 2.90 -13.48 -7.61
CA VAL A 472 3.56 -13.72 -8.91
C VAL A 472 5.07 -13.64 -8.81
N TYR A 473 5.61 -12.72 -8.00
CA TYR A 473 7.05 -12.43 -7.93
C TYR A 473 7.73 -13.04 -6.70
N PRO A 474 9.05 -13.29 -6.78
CA PRO A 474 9.84 -13.72 -5.64
C PRO A 474 9.82 -12.68 -4.50
N SER A 475 9.87 -13.13 -3.25
CA SER A 475 9.80 -12.28 -2.06
C SER A 475 10.92 -11.22 -1.99
N ASN A 476 12.11 -11.54 -2.49
CA ASN A 476 13.25 -10.61 -2.57
C ASN A 476 13.06 -9.45 -3.57
N HIS A 477 12.15 -9.57 -4.55
CA HIS A 477 11.85 -8.51 -5.52
C HIS A 477 10.62 -7.70 -5.14
N PHE A 478 9.81 -8.18 -4.20
CA PHE A 478 8.51 -7.59 -3.86
C PHE A 478 8.60 -6.11 -3.44
N GLY A 479 9.49 -5.79 -2.50
CA GLY A 479 9.65 -4.42 -1.98
C GLY A 479 10.10 -3.44 -3.05
N THR A 480 11.10 -3.83 -3.85
CA THR A 480 11.64 -2.98 -4.94
C THR A 480 10.62 -2.80 -6.06
N LEU A 481 9.87 -3.84 -6.45
CA LEU A 481 8.82 -3.74 -7.47
C LEU A 481 7.66 -2.84 -7.01
N THR A 482 7.23 -2.98 -5.75
CA THR A 482 6.20 -2.12 -5.16
C THR A 482 6.66 -0.66 -5.09
N GLY A 483 7.90 -0.42 -4.69
CA GLY A 483 8.48 0.91 -4.65
C GLY A 483 8.61 1.54 -6.05
N LEU A 484 9.06 0.76 -7.04
CA LEU A 484 9.17 1.22 -8.43
C LEU A 484 7.80 1.54 -9.02
N GLN A 485 6.80 0.70 -8.76
CA GLN A 485 5.42 0.94 -9.17
C GLN A 485 4.87 2.23 -8.55
N SER A 486 5.09 2.45 -7.25
CA SER A 486 4.65 3.67 -6.58
C SER A 486 5.33 4.93 -7.14
N LEU A 487 6.63 4.86 -7.45
CA LEU A 487 7.35 5.97 -8.07
C LEU A 487 6.80 6.30 -9.46
N ILE A 488 6.60 5.30 -10.32
CA ILE A 488 6.06 5.50 -11.67
C ILE A 488 4.63 6.04 -11.60
N SER A 489 3.80 5.50 -10.72
CA SER A 489 2.43 6.01 -10.50
C SER A 489 2.42 7.44 -9.99
N ALA A 490 3.41 7.83 -9.16
CA ALA A 490 3.57 9.22 -8.71
C ALA A 490 3.92 10.17 -9.86
N VAL A 491 4.77 9.73 -10.80
CA VAL A 491 5.08 10.51 -12.01
C VAL A 491 3.83 10.72 -12.87
N PHE A 492 3.02 9.66 -13.06
CA PHE A 492 1.73 9.80 -13.75
C PHE A 492 0.78 10.75 -13.00
N ALA A 493 0.78 10.73 -11.68
CA ALA A 493 -0.07 11.60 -10.86
C ALA A 493 0.31 13.10 -10.99
N LEU A 494 1.53 13.45 -11.42
CA LEU A 494 1.89 14.85 -11.71
C LEU A 494 1.02 15.48 -12.81
N LEU A 495 0.47 14.65 -13.71
CA LEU A 495 -0.45 15.13 -14.75
C LEU A 495 -1.75 15.72 -14.17
N GLN A 496 -2.01 15.51 -12.87
CA GLN A 496 -3.16 16.17 -12.23
C GLN A 496 -3.07 17.70 -12.26
N GLN A 497 -1.86 18.30 -12.18
CA GLN A 497 -1.71 19.74 -12.21
C GLN A 497 -2.13 20.36 -13.57
N PRO A 498 -1.60 19.93 -14.72
CA PRO A 498 -2.09 20.43 -16.00
C PRO A 498 -3.56 20.12 -16.27
N LEU A 499 -4.10 18.97 -15.79
CA LEU A 499 -5.54 18.69 -15.89
C LEU A 499 -6.37 19.65 -15.04
N PHE A 500 -5.90 20.00 -13.84
CA PHE A 500 -6.55 20.99 -12.99
C PHE A 500 -6.54 22.39 -13.64
N MET A 501 -5.39 22.84 -14.14
CA MET A 501 -5.27 24.11 -14.84
C MET A 501 -6.16 24.15 -16.10
N THR A 502 -6.26 23.06 -16.86
CA THR A 502 -7.15 22.96 -18.02
C THR A 502 -8.62 23.06 -17.60
N MET A 503 -8.99 22.43 -16.49
CA MET A 503 -10.37 22.49 -15.97
C MET A 503 -10.73 23.91 -15.53
N VAL A 504 -9.86 24.58 -14.77
CA VAL A 504 -10.17 25.88 -14.17
C VAL A 504 -10.03 27.03 -15.19
N GLY A 505 -9.02 26.97 -16.08
CA GLY A 505 -8.75 27.98 -17.09
C GLY A 505 -9.64 27.81 -18.35
N PRO A 506 -9.20 27.05 -19.37
CA PRO A 506 -9.90 26.92 -20.65
C PRO A 506 -11.35 26.42 -20.58
N LEU A 507 -11.66 25.58 -19.57
CA LEU A 507 -12.99 24.97 -19.39
C LEU A 507 -13.87 25.75 -18.40
N HIS A 508 -13.46 26.93 -17.91
CA HIS A 508 -14.22 27.78 -16.99
C HIS A 508 -14.77 27.03 -15.76
N GLY A 509 -13.98 26.09 -15.23
CA GLY A 509 -14.34 25.26 -14.06
C GLY A 509 -15.22 24.04 -14.37
N ASP A 510 -15.64 23.81 -15.64
CA ASP A 510 -16.43 22.64 -16.01
C ASP A 510 -15.61 21.34 -15.92
N PRO A 511 -15.95 20.42 -15.00
CA PRO A 511 -15.22 19.18 -14.81
C PRO A 511 -15.58 18.10 -15.84
N PHE A 512 -16.63 18.28 -16.65
CA PHE A 512 -17.21 17.24 -17.50
C PHE A 512 -16.19 16.60 -18.44
N TRP A 513 -15.48 17.41 -19.22
CA TRP A 513 -14.56 16.91 -20.25
C TRP A 513 -13.35 16.19 -19.67
N VAL A 514 -12.81 16.70 -18.56
CA VAL A 514 -11.67 16.06 -17.88
C VAL A 514 -12.11 14.72 -17.25
N ASN A 515 -13.27 14.69 -16.60
CA ASN A 515 -13.81 13.45 -16.03
C ASN A 515 -14.17 12.42 -17.10
N LEU A 516 -14.67 12.85 -18.27
CA LEU A 516 -14.96 11.99 -19.41
C LEU A 516 -13.67 11.34 -19.96
N ALA A 517 -12.63 12.15 -20.17
CA ALA A 517 -11.33 11.64 -20.60
C ALA A 517 -10.76 10.61 -19.60
N LEU A 518 -10.78 10.94 -18.31
CA LEU A 518 -10.32 10.03 -17.26
C LEU A 518 -11.19 8.75 -17.14
N LEU A 519 -12.49 8.82 -17.44
CA LEU A 519 -13.37 7.66 -17.51
C LEU A 519 -12.98 6.75 -18.68
N ILE A 520 -12.73 7.31 -19.87
CA ILE A 520 -12.28 6.55 -21.04
C ILE A 520 -10.97 5.82 -20.73
N PHE A 521 -9.99 6.51 -20.13
CA PHE A 521 -8.73 5.89 -19.70
C PHE A 521 -8.95 4.79 -18.65
N SER A 522 -9.96 4.91 -17.78
CA SER A 522 -10.27 3.90 -16.77
C SER A 522 -10.69 2.55 -17.35
N PHE A 523 -11.27 2.51 -18.57
CA PHE A 523 -11.58 1.26 -19.25
C PHE A 523 -10.33 0.45 -19.61
N MET A 524 -9.17 1.09 -19.77
CA MET A 524 -7.91 0.37 -19.93
C MET A 524 -7.58 -0.51 -18.71
N GLY A 525 -8.18 -0.22 -17.54
CA GLY A 525 -8.06 -1.01 -16.32
C GLY A 525 -8.44 -2.49 -16.51
N PHE A 526 -9.32 -2.83 -17.44
CA PHE A 526 -9.72 -4.20 -17.72
C PHE A 526 -8.67 -5.02 -18.49
N LEU A 527 -7.66 -4.39 -19.09
CA LEU A 527 -6.61 -5.09 -19.83
C LEU A 527 -5.78 -6.02 -18.93
N LEU A 528 -5.48 -5.59 -17.69
CA LEU A 528 -4.75 -6.44 -16.74
C LEU A 528 -5.54 -7.69 -16.32
N PRO A 529 -6.79 -7.62 -15.85
CA PRO A 529 -7.59 -8.81 -15.58
C PRO A 529 -7.72 -9.73 -16.79
N CYS A 530 -7.90 -9.21 -18.01
CA CYS A 530 -7.93 -10.00 -19.23
C CYS A 530 -6.60 -10.74 -19.46
N TYR A 531 -5.47 -10.04 -19.31
CA TYR A 531 -4.16 -10.67 -19.42
C TYR A 531 -3.91 -11.71 -18.33
N LEU A 532 -4.30 -11.43 -17.09
CA LEU A 532 -4.19 -12.39 -15.97
C LEU A 532 -5.05 -13.63 -16.20
N PHE A 533 -6.23 -13.47 -16.80
CA PHE A 533 -7.10 -14.58 -17.19
C PHE A 533 -6.43 -15.48 -18.23
N TYR A 534 -5.83 -14.88 -19.29
CA TYR A 534 -5.04 -15.60 -20.28
C TYR A 534 -3.84 -16.33 -19.64
N TYR A 535 -3.10 -15.64 -18.77
CA TYR A 535 -1.95 -16.21 -18.06
C TYR A 535 -2.37 -17.38 -17.15
N ARG A 536 -3.48 -17.25 -16.43
CA ARG A 536 -4.09 -18.32 -15.63
C ARG A 536 -4.43 -19.54 -16.50
N TYR A 537 -5.08 -19.33 -17.64
CA TYR A 537 -5.42 -20.40 -18.57
C TYR A 537 -4.18 -21.17 -19.05
N LYS A 538 -3.13 -20.45 -19.38
CA LYS A 538 -1.83 -21.03 -19.77
C LYS A 538 -1.19 -21.86 -18.65
N LEU A 539 -1.27 -21.37 -17.39
CA LEU A 539 -0.77 -22.10 -16.22
C LEU A 539 -1.58 -23.38 -15.97
N ILE A 540 -2.89 -23.32 -16.08
CA ILE A 540 -3.75 -24.50 -15.89
C ILE A 540 -3.40 -25.57 -16.93
N ARG A 541 -3.31 -25.22 -18.23
CA ARG A 541 -2.90 -26.17 -19.29
C ARG A 541 -1.53 -26.79 -19.02
N LYS A 542 -0.56 -25.97 -18.59
CA LYS A 542 0.79 -26.46 -18.25
C LYS A 542 0.78 -27.41 -17.06
N GLN A 543 -0.09 -27.16 -16.09
CA GLN A 543 -0.22 -28.01 -14.92
C GLN A 543 -0.91 -29.34 -15.25
N MET A 544 -2.00 -29.30 -16.03
CA MET A 544 -2.68 -30.52 -16.50
C MET A 544 -1.74 -31.42 -17.29
N ALA A 545 -0.94 -30.85 -18.21
CA ALA A 545 0.06 -31.61 -18.97
C ALA A 545 1.14 -32.26 -18.08
N LYS A 546 1.50 -31.63 -16.96
CA LYS A 546 2.41 -32.22 -15.96
C LYS A 546 1.76 -33.35 -15.16
N ASP A 547 0.52 -33.16 -14.78
CA ASP A 547 -0.23 -34.17 -14.01
C ASP A 547 -0.50 -35.40 -14.88
N ASP A 548 -0.83 -35.25 -16.16
CA ASP A 548 -0.98 -36.33 -17.15
C ASP A 548 0.34 -37.09 -17.36
N ALA A 549 1.47 -36.35 -17.46
CA ALA A 549 2.78 -36.97 -17.60
C ALA A 549 3.18 -37.77 -16.35
N HIS A 550 2.82 -37.27 -15.16
CA HIS A 550 3.10 -37.96 -13.90
C HIS A 550 2.25 -39.23 -13.73
N MET A 551 0.96 -39.19 -14.12
CA MET A 551 0.09 -40.38 -14.14
C MET A 551 0.62 -41.44 -15.08
N LYS A 552 0.97 -41.09 -16.31
CA LYS A 552 1.57 -42.04 -17.28
C LYS A 552 2.87 -42.65 -16.78
N PHE A 553 3.69 -41.92 -16.03
CA PHE A 553 4.91 -42.43 -15.43
C PHE A 553 4.61 -43.44 -14.30
N GLN A 554 3.59 -43.16 -13.47
CA GLN A 554 3.14 -44.07 -12.41
C GLN A 554 2.54 -45.37 -12.99
N ASP A 555 1.71 -45.27 -14.02
CA ASP A 555 1.11 -46.42 -14.70
C ASP A 555 2.18 -47.31 -15.34
N ASN A 556 3.19 -46.73 -15.98
CA ASN A 556 4.33 -47.50 -16.53
C ASN A 556 5.21 -48.12 -15.46
N ALA A 557 5.41 -47.44 -14.31
CA ALA A 557 6.16 -47.99 -13.19
C ALA A 557 5.41 -49.17 -12.51
N ALA A 558 4.08 -49.05 -12.40
CA ALA A 558 3.22 -50.12 -11.89
C ALA A 558 3.20 -51.33 -12.82
N ALA A 559 3.10 -51.11 -14.14
CA ALA A 559 3.16 -52.17 -15.14
C ALA A 559 4.51 -52.92 -15.14
N ASN A 560 5.64 -52.21 -15.05
CA ASN A 560 6.97 -52.79 -14.95
C ASN A 560 7.19 -53.51 -13.60
N GLY A 561 6.59 -53.04 -12.49
CA GLY A 561 6.62 -53.69 -11.20
C GLY A 561 5.87 -55.05 -11.19
N LEU A 562 4.75 -55.15 -11.91
CA LEU A 562 3.99 -56.37 -12.11
C LEU A 562 4.76 -57.39 -12.96
N LEU A 563 5.41 -56.94 -14.05
CA LEU A 563 6.25 -57.80 -14.91
C LEU A 563 7.47 -58.37 -14.17
N ASN A 564 8.09 -57.60 -13.28
CA ASN A 564 9.24 -58.10 -12.45
C ASN A 564 8.80 -59.06 -11.34
N ASN A 565 7.58 -58.96 -10.81
CA ASN A 565 7.06 -59.92 -9.82
C ASN A 565 6.64 -61.26 -10.45
N GLU A 566 6.17 -61.28 -11.72
CA GLU A 566 5.92 -62.52 -12.43
C GLU A 566 7.21 -63.23 -12.86
N ALA A 567 8.29 -62.49 -13.14
CA ALA A 567 9.60 -63.07 -13.49
C ALA A 567 10.36 -63.63 -12.29
N THR A 568 9.98 -63.29 -11.05
CA THR A 568 10.57 -63.84 -9.80
C THR A 568 9.76 -65.00 -9.21
N SER A 569 8.61 -65.34 -9.79
CA SER A 569 7.75 -66.45 -9.37
C SER A 569 7.81 -67.67 -10.31
N LEU A 570 8.67 -67.67 -11.30
CA LEU A 570 9.09 -68.80 -12.15
C LEU A 570 10.52 -69.24 -11.73
#